data_71610db6b141043bc49ea2f67056a61b
#
_entry.id   71610db6b141043bc49ea2f67056a61b
#
_cell.length_a   1.000
_cell.length_b   1.000
_cell.length_c   1.000
_cell.angle_alpha   90.00
_cell.angle_beta   90.00
_cell.angle_gamma   90.00
#
_symmetry.space_group_name_H-M   'P 1'
#
loop_
_entity.id
_entity.type
_entity.pdbx_description
1 polymer ?
#
loop_
_entity_poly.entity_id
_entity_poly.type
_entity_poly.pdbx_seq_one_letter_code
_entity_poly.pdbx_strand_id
1 'polypeptide(L)'
;IWWLETIGGHHWIARKVPDEVYVVMPNQLGIDTFDLEDALGEQKEYMCSADLKEFIEKYHLDLSMDGVLNPRDAFGSHDDSDHVYNTPRAWYMERYLNPNSVNWDGPDADYTPLSDDIPWCMVPEKKITPEDVKYVLSAHYQGTPYDPYLPYGDKSMSGAYRSIGINRNDFMSLIQMRPEGGAAFGTLEWVAYASNAFNTMVPFYADVDETPEYLANTTGEVSTGNFYWTSRMIAAMADASYGKSLFHVERYQENTLAKSHALICQYDALLADEKDPEKQMELKREANRKVAEMVQKEASATLDKVLYELSNQMKNSYARSDV
;
A
#
# COMPACT_ATOMS: atom_id res chain seq x y z
N ILE A 1 -6.53 -5.54 -16.99
CA ILE A 1 -6.58 -6.05 -15.59
C ILE A 1 -8.04 -6.26 -15.22
N TRP A 2 -8.33 -7.31 -14.44
CA TRP A 2 -9.66 -7.56 -13.88
C TRP A 2 -9.59 -7.44 -12.36
N TRP A 3 -10.59 -6.79 -11.80
CA TRP A 3 -10.80 -6.74 -10.36
C TRP A 3 -11.92 -7.71 -9.98
N LEU A 4 -11.65 -8.63 -9.06
CA LEU A 4 -12.59 -9.67 -8.61
C LEU A 4 -12.91 -9.48 -7.14
N GLU A 5 -14.20 -9.53 -6.79
CA GLU A 5 -14.72 -9.49 -5.43
C GLU A 5 -15.56 -10.74 -5.14
N THR A 6 -15.36 -11.32 -3.96
CA THR A 6 -16.20 -12.40 -3.45
C THR A 6 -17.29 -11.82 -2.58
N ILE A 7 -18.54 -12.16 -2.88
CA ILE A 7 -19.73 -11.59 -2.22
C ILE A 7 -20.45 -12.59 -1.29
N GLY A 8 -19.84 -13.74 -1.05
CA GLY A 8 -20.31 -14.75 -0.11
C GLY A 8 -20.65 -16.08 -0.77
N GLY A 9 -20.47 -17.18 -0.03
CA GLY A 9 -20.64 -18.54 -0.53
C GLY A 9 -19.75 -18.82 -1.74
N HIS A 10 -20.35 -19.15 -2.87
CA HIS A 10 -19.67 -19.34 -4.16
C HIS A 10 -19.87 -18.16 -5.12
N HIS A 11 -20.57 -17.13 -4.69
CA HIS A 11 -20.83 -15.97 -5.54
C HIS A 11 -19.65 -15.02 -5.58
N TRP A 12 -19.38 -14.52 -6.77
CA TRP A 12 -18.33 -13.54 -7.06
C TRP A 12 -18.73 -12.65 -8.23
N ILE A 13 -18.15 -11.47 -8.28
CA ILE A 13 -18.23 -10.52 -9.38
C ILE A 13 -16.83 -10.11 -9.79
N ALA A 14 -16.66 -9.76 -11.06
CA ALA A 14 -15.43 -9.18 -11.56
C ALA A 14 -15.73 -8.09 -12.57
N ARG A 15 -14.97 -7.01 -12.51
CA ARG A 15 -15.02 -5.89 -13.45
C ARG A 15 -13.66 -5.66 -14.08
N LYS A 16 -13.64 -5.43 -15.37
CA LYS A 16 -12.42 -5.00 -16.06
C LYS A 16 -12.08 -3.59 -15.62
N VAL A 17 -10.87 -3.39 -15.13
CA VAL A 17 -10.38 -2.06 -14.72
C VAL A 17 -9.98 -1.31 -15.98
N PRO A 18 -10.52 -0.11 -16.24
CA PRO A 18 -10.04 0.73 -17.34
C PRO A 18 -8.55 1.06 -17.22
N ASP A 19 -7.89 1.27 -18.36
CA ASP A 19 -6.42 1.41 -18.38
C ASP A 19 -5.92 2.71 -17.73
N GLU A 20 -6.77 3.75 -17.68
CA GLU A 20 -6.40 5.08 -17.18
C GLU A 20 -6.67 5.29 -15.69
N VAL A 21 -7.31 4.33 -15.00
CA VAL A 21 -7.75 4.52 -13.61
C VAL A 21 -6.87 3.77 -12.62
N TYR A 22 -6.93 4.20 -11.38
CA TYR A 22 -6.53 3.39 -10.23
C TYR A 22 -7.76 2.91 -9.46
N VAL A 23 -7.58 1.89 -8.66
CA VAL A 23 -8.61 1.32 -7.77
C VAL A 23 -8.12 1.40 -6.35
N VAL A 24 -8.99 1.85 -5.43
CA VAL A 24 -8.75 1.84 -3.99
C VAL A 24 -9.71 0.86 -3.32
N MET A 25 -9.14 -0.14 -2.65
CA MET A 25 -9.93 -1.19 -2.01
C MET A 25 -9.55 -1.36 -0.53
N PRO A 26 -10.22 -0.64 0.37
CA PRO A 26 -10.18 -0.98 1.79
C PRO A 26 -10.89 -2.34 2.02
N ASN A 27 -11.06 -2.80 3.24
CA ASN A 27 -11.76 -4.06 3.50
C ASN A 27 -13.28 -3.94 3.28
N GLN A 28 -13.68 -3.40 2.13
CA GLN A 28 -15.06 -3.21 1.67
C GLN A 28 -15.19 -3.67 0.22
N LEU A 29 -16.40 -4.00 -0.22
CA LEU A 29 -16.70 -4.11 -1.65
C LEU A 29 -16.60 -2.72 -2.29
N GLY A 30 -16.03 -2.66 -3.48
CA GLY A 30 -15.78 -1.39 -4.19
C GLY A 30 -16.63 -1.23 -5.44
N ILE A 31 -16.85 -2.31 -6.22
CA ILE A 31 -17.58 -2.24 -7.47
C ILE A 31 -18.98 -1.66 -7.22
N ASP A 32 -19.22 -0.48 -7.76
CA ASP A 32 -20.41 0.35 -7.56
C ASP A 32 -21.38 0.32 -8.76
N THR A 33 -20.96 -0.23 -9.87
CA THR A 33 -21.75 -0.32 -11.11
C THR A 33 -21.49 -1.67 -11.76
N PHE A 34 -22.53 -2.41 -12.09
CA PHE A 34 -22.41 -3.76 -12.63
C PHE A 34 -23.46 -4.09 -13.67
N ASP A 35 -23.01 -4.54 -14.85
CA ASP A 35 -23.88 -4.98 -15.93
C ASP A 35 -24.00 -6.51 -15.91
N LEU A 36 -25.16 -7.00 -15.42
CA LEU A 36 -25.48 -8.42 -15.37
C LEU A 36 -25.70 -9.04 -16.77
N GLU A 37 -26.12 -8.24 -17.77
CA GLU A 37 -26.33 -8.77 -19.11
C GLU A 37 -24.98 -9.06 -19.79
N ASP A 38 -24.00 -8.15 -19.66
CA ASP A 38 -22.65 -8.42 -20.13
C ASP A 38 -21.99 -9.56 -19.34
N ALA A 39 -22.14 -9.55 -18.02
CA ALA A 39 -21.50 -10.54 -17.14
C ALA A 39 -21.97 -11.99 -17.39
N LEU A 40 -23.22 -12.18 -17.74
CA LEU A 40 -23.82 -13.49 -18.07
C LEU A 40 -23.79 -13.79 -19.58
N GLY A 41 -23.45 -12.80 -20.42
CA GLY A 41 -23.45 -12.87 -21.87
C GLY A 41 -22.05 -12.84 -22.48
N GLU A 42 -21.64 -11.69 -23.02
CA GLU A 42 -20.40 -11.57 -23.79
C GLU A 42 -19.14 -11.45 -22.93
N GLN A 43 -19.28 -11.09 -21.67
CA GLN A 43 -18.19 -10.97 -20.68
C GLN A 43 -17.04 -10.04 -21.14
N LYS A 44 -17.39 -8.93 -21.74
CA LYS A 44 -16.42 -7.95 -22.23
C LYS A 44 -15.78 -7.15 -21.12
N GLU A 45 -16.60 -6.68 -20.17
CA GLU A 45 -16.17 -5.81 -19.09
C GLU A 45 -16.60 -6.31 -17.71
N TYR A 46 -17.56 -7.25 -17.63
CA TYR A 46 -18.08 -7.81 -16.40
C TYR A 46 -18.12 -9.33 -16.46
N MET A 47 -17.88 -9.99 -15.34
CA MET A 47 -18.04 -11.43 -15.16
C MET A 47 -18.63 -11.71 -13.78
N CYS A 48 -19.38 -12.80 -13.64
CA CYS A 48 -19.90 -13.23 -12.34
C CYS A 48 -20.13 -14.74 -12.28
N SER A 49 -20.47 -15.25 -11.10
CA SER A 49 -20.99 -16.60 -10.93
C SER A 49 -22.30 -16.78 -11.69
N ALA A 50 -22.49 -17.95 -12.30
CA ALA A 50 -23.56 -18.21 -13.26
C ALA A 50 -24.98 -18.03 -12.70
N ASP A 51 -25.17 -18.24 -11.42
CA ASP A 51 -26.46 -18.17 -10.70
C ASP A 51 -26.66 -16.87 -9.91
N LEU A 52 -25.79 -15.86 -10.13
CA LEU A 52 -25.84 -14.60 -9.39
C LEU A 52 -27.16 -13.85 -9.58
N LYS A 53 -27.70 -13.85 -10.80
CA LYS A 53 -28.98 -13.20 -11.10
C LYS A 53 -30.13 -13.79 -10.30
N GLU A 54 -30.26 -15.11 -10.29
CA GLU A 54 -31.29 -15.80 -9.52
C GLU A 54 -31.13 -15.57 -8.02
N PHE A 55 -29.87 -15.47 -7.54
CA PHE A 55 -29.60 -15.18 -6.15
C PHE A 55 -30.08 -13.78 -5.76
N ILE A 56 -29.74 -12.76 -6.58
CA ILE A 56 -30.18 -11.38 -6.36
C ILE A 56 -31.70 -11.27 -6.37
N GLU A 57 -32.37 -11.84 -7.36
CA GLU A 57 -33.83 -11.82 -7.51
C GLU A 57 -34.51 -12.53 -6.33
N LYS A 58 -34.03 -13.70 -5.96
CA LYS A 58 -34.59 -14.50 -4.87
C LYS A 58 -34.58 -13.82 -3.52
N TYR A 59 -33.51 -13.08 -3.23
CA TYR A 59 -33.30 -12.43 -1.94
C TYR A 59 -33.57 -10.92 -1.97
N HIS A 60 -34.02 -10.38 -3.11
CA HIS A 60 -34.34 -8.95 -3.30
C HIS A 60 -33.15 -8.04 -2.94
N LEU A 61 -31.96 -8.38 -3.40
CA LEU A 61 -30.71 -7.70 -3.05
C LEU A 61 -30.40 -6.47 -3.91
N ASP A 62 -31.04 -6.32 -5.05
CA ASP A 62 -30.91 -5.11 -5.88
C ASP A 62 -31.69 -3.97 -5.22
N LEU A 63 -30.98 -2.98 -4.74
CA LEU A 63 -31.51 -1.77 -4.10
C LEU A 63 -31.54 -0.57 -5.06
N SER A 64 -31.13 -0.75 -6.31
CA SER A 64 -31.05 0.33 -7.30
C SER A 64 -32.43 0.93 -7.61
N MET A 65 -32.46 2.26 -7.75
CA MET A 65 -33.64 3.01 -8.15
C MET A 65 -33.64 3.35 -9.65
N ASP A 66 -32.48 3.26 -10.29
CA ASP A 66 -32.24 3.59 -11.71
C ASP A 66 -32.14 2.36 -12.61
N GLY A 67 -32.19 1.17 -12.04
CA GLY A 67 -32.07 -0.11 -12.74
C GLY A 67 -30.64 -0.53 -13.08
N VAL A 68 -29.64 0.14 -12.48
CA VAL A 68 -28.23 -0.23 -12.58
C VAL A 68 -27.82 -0.89 -11.27
N LEU A 69 -27.48 -2.17 -11.31
CA LEU A 69 -27.04 -2.89 -10.11
C LEU A 69 -25.79 -2.24 -9.51
N ASN A 70 -25.89 -1.87 -8.23
CA ASN A 70 -24.75 -1.47 -7.41
C ASN A 70 -24.38 -2.61 -6.45
N PRO A 71 -23.33 -3.40 -6.73
CA PRO A 71 -22.94 -4.50 -5.86
C PRO A 71 -22.48 -4.07 -4.47
N ARG A 72 -21.90 -2.88 -4.33
CA ARG A 72 -21.53 -2.32 -3.02
C ARG A 72 -22.75 -2.19 -2.12
N ASP A 73 -23.85 -1.65 -2.64
CA ASP A 73 -25.09 -1.49 -1.89
C ASP A 73 -25.80 -2.83 -1.64
N ALA A 74 -25.77 -3.71 -2.66
CA ALA A 74 -26.45 -5.00 -2.58
C ALA A 74 -25.78 -5.99 -1.62
N PHE A 75 -24.47 -5.97 -1.49
CA PHE A 75 -23.68 -7.00 -0.79
C PHE A 75 -22.71 -6.45 0.26
N GLY A 76 -22.40 -5.16 0.21
CA GLY A 76 -21.48 -4.50 1.15
C GLY A 76 -22.09 -4.24 2.50
N SER A 77 -21.23 -3.91 3.46
CA SER A 77 -21.62 -3.35 4.75
C SER A 77 -21.47 -1.83 4.72
N HIS A 78 -22.33 -1.14 5.45
CA HIS A 78 -22.31 0.32 5.62
C HIS A 78 -22.57 0.63 7.11
N ASP A 79 -21.89 -0.08 8.00
CA ASP A 79 -22.06 0.09 9.43
C ASP A 79 -21.06 1.07 10.03
N ASP A 80 -21.27 1.46 11.27
CA ASP A 80 -20.41 2.40 11.99
C ASP A 80 -18.94 1.94 12.06
N SER A 81 -18.67 0.63 11.94
CA SER A 81 -17.31 0.11 11.94
C SER A 81 -16.58 0.43 10.64
N ASP A 82 -17.28 0.45 9.51
CA ASP A 82 -16.70 0.85 8.23
C ASP A 82 -16.25 2.32 8.24
N HIS A 83 -16.99 3.18 8.90
CA HIS A 83 -16.65 4.60 9.07
C HIS A 83 -15.46 4.86 10.00
N VAL A 84 -14.94 3.83 10.66
CA VAL A 84 -13.70 3.89 11.45
C VAL A 84 -12.54 3.16 10.78
N TYR A 85 -12.86 1.99 10.18
CA TYR A 85 -11.83 1.07 9.70
C TYR A 85 -11.60 1.11 8.19
N ASN A 86 -12.60 1.44 7.38
CA ASN A 86 -12.57 1.23 5.94
C ASN A 86 -12.68 2.53 5.13
N THR A 87 -13.82 3.17 5.17
CA THR A 87 -14.13 4.38 4.38
C THR A 87 -13.08 5.50 4.53
N PRO A 88 -12.58 5.84 5.76
CA PRO A 88 -11.55 6.87 5.92
C PRO A 88 -10.24 6.54 5.21
N ARG A 89 -9.91 5.24 5.05
CA ARG A 89 -8.69 4.83 4.33
C ARG A 89 -8.82 5.08 2.83
N ALA A 90 -9.98 4.77 2.23
CA ALA A 90 -10.26 5.09 0.83
C ALA A 90 -10.19 6.60 0.61
N TRP A 91 -10.92 7.38 1.42
CA TRP A 91 -10.91 8.84 1.39
C TRP A 91 -9.48 9.42 1.40
N TYR A 92 -8.61 8.94 2.27
CA TYR A 92 -7.24 9.47 2.36
C TYR A 92 -6.40 9.15 1.12
N MET A 93 -6.49 7.92 0.60
CA MET A 93 -5.75 7.50 -0.59
C MET A 93 -6.18 8.29 -1.82
N GLU A 94 -7.48 8.45 -2.03
CA GLU A 94 -8.01 9.21 -3.17
C GLU A 94 -7.75 10.70 -3.05
N ARG A 95 -7.87 11.27 -1.85
CA ARG A 95 -7.47 12.66 -1.56
C ARG A 95 -6.02 12.95 -1.93
N TYR A 96 -5.13 11.98 -1.75
CA TYR A 96 -3.72 12.11 -2.16
C TYR A 96 -3.54 12.04 -3.68
N LEU A 97 -4.26 11.16 -4.35
CA LEU A 97 -4.10 10.92 -5.80
C LEU A 97 -4.87 11.93 -6.66
N ASN A 98 -5.94 12.51 -6.11
CA ASN A 98 -6.81 13.49 -6.78
C ASN A 98 -7.04 14.74 -5.93
N PRO A 99 -6.00 15.47 -5.52
CA PRO A 99 -6.13 16.55 -4.55
C PRO A 99 -6.89 17.80 -5.05
N ASN A 100 -7.04 17.98 -6.36
CA ASN A 100 -7.65 19.18 -6.95
C ASN A 100 -8.90 18.90 -7.78
N SER A 101 -9.09 17.70 -8.28
CA SER A 101 -10.23 17.32 -9.13
C SER A 101 -11.50 17.01 -8.33
N VAL A 102 -11.35 16.84 -7.02
CA VAL A 102 -12.42 16.55 -6.05
C VAL A 102 -12.23 17.48 -4.85
N ASN A 103 -13.32 17.97 -4.30
CA ASN A 103 -13.29 18.76 -3.05
C ASN A 103 -13.36 17.82 -1.84
N TRP A 104 -12.24 17.65 -1.14
CA TRP A 104 -12.10 16.73 0.00
C TRP A 104 -12.27 17.38 1.37
N ASP A 105 -12.31 18.71 1.42
CA ASP A 105 -12.23 19.45 2.67
C ASP A 105 -13.35 20.50 2.80
N GLY A 106 -13.72 20.80 4.02
CA GLY A 106 -14.70 21.84 4.33
C GLY A 106 -16.16 21.40 4.30
N PRO A 107 -17.09 22.34 4.51
CA PRO A 107 -18.52 22.02 4.62
C PRO A 107 -19.18 21.62 3.28
N ASP A 108 -18.56 21.97 2.17
CA ASP A 108 -19.03 21.66 0.81
C ASP A 108 -18.19 20.55 0.15
N ALA A 109 -17.54 19.71 0.95
CA ALA A 109 -16.74 18.58 0.43
C ALA A 109 -17.64 17.60 -0.35
N ASP A 110 -17.14 17.15 -1.50
CA ASP A 110 -17.82 16.11 -2.29
C ASP A 110 -17.85 14.77 -1.52
N TYR A 111 -16.73 14.46 -0.86
CA TYR A 111 -16.58 13.26 -0.02
C TYR A 111 -15.89 13.59 1.31
N THR A 112 -16.35 12.92 2.34
CA THR A 112 -15.79 12.97 3.70
C THR A 112 -15.20 11.60 4.07
N PRO A 113 -14.46 11.48 5.17
CA PRO A 113 -14.02 10.18 5.68
C PRO A 113 -15.15 9.17 5.98
N LEU A 114 -16.40 9.64 6.03
CA LEU A 114 -17.59 8.84 6.36
C LEU A 114 -18.51 8.60 5.15
N SER A 115 -18.12 9.04 3.95
CA SER A 115 -18.95 8.91 2.75
C SER A 115 -18.93 7.47 2.23
N ASP A 116 -20.10 6.85 2.08
CA ASP A 116 -20.25 5.48 1.58
C ASP A 116 -20.18 5.39 0.05
N ASP A 117 -20.29 6.52 -0.62
CA ASP A 117 -20.33 6.68 -2.07
C ASP A 117 -19.00 7.14 -2.70
N ILE A 118 -17.88 7.03 -1.97
CA ILE A 118 -16.55 7.29 -2.53
C ILE A 118 -16.33 6.36 -3.75
N PRO A 119 -15.98 6.87 -4.94
CA PRO A 119 -15.78 6.07 -6.13
C PRO A 119 -14.74 4.96 -5.90
N TRP A 120 -14.98 3.76 -6.42
CA TRP A 120 -14.01 2.67 -6.28
C TRP A 120 -12.80 2.82 -7.20
N CYS A 121 -12.92 3.63 -8.25
CA CYS A 121 -11.83 3.91 -9.20
C CYS A 121 -11.94 5.34 -9.73
N MET A 122 -10.78 5.96 -9.96
CA MET A 122 -10.68 7.32 -10.50
C MET A 122 -9.48 7.43 -11.44
N VAL A 123 -9.53 8.40 -12.36
CA VAL A 123 -8.36 8.80 -13.14
C VAL A 123 -7.46 9.65 -12.25
N PRO A 124 -6.20 9.28 -11.99
CA PRO A 124 -5.33 10.07 -11.15
C PRO A 124 -4.90 11.37 -11.84
N GLU A 125 -4.67 12.43 -11.07
CA GLU A 125 -4.21 13.73 -11.62
C GLU A 125 -2.79 13.68 -12.18
N LYS A 126 -2.00 12.70 -11.77
CA LYS A 126 -0.63 12.44 -12.26
C LYS A 126 -0.38 10.95 -12.38
N LYS A 127 0.64 10.56 -13.12
CA LYS A 127 1.11 9.17 -13.13
C LYS A 127 1.51 8.76 -11.72
N ILE A 128 1.01 7.62 -11.27
CA ILE A 128 1.32 7.04 -9.96
C ILE A 128 2.66 6.33 -10.03
N THR A 129 3.56 6.68 -9.13
CA THR A 129 4.88 6.05 -9.00
C THR A 129 4.90 5.01 -7.87
N PRO A 130 5.90 4.12 -7.80
CA PRO A 130 6.09 3.25 -6.64
C PRO A 130 6.15 4.01 -5.31
N GLU A 131 6.73 5.22 -5.31
CA GLU A 131 6.79 6.10 -4.16
C GLU A 131 5.40 6.58 -3.70
N ASP A 132 4.53 6.95 -4.65
CA ASP A 132 3.15 7.33 -4.35
C ASP A 132 2.40 6.16 -3.71
N VAL A 133 2.55 4.94 -4.26
CA VAL A 133 1.95 3.73 -3.69
C VAL A 133 2.48 3.47 -2.29
N LYS A 134 3.82 3.55 -2.10
CA LYS A 134 4.44 3.39 -0.77
C LYS A 134 3.89 4.42 0.21
N TYR A 135 3.77 5.68 -0.20
CA TYR A 135 3.27 6.76 0.64
C TYR A 135 1.83 6.49 1.11
N VAL A 136 0.90 6.21 0.19
CA VAL A 136 -0.51 6.01 0.56
C VAL A 136 -0.73 4.75 1.39
N LEU A 137 0.00 3.65 1.08
CA LEU A 137 -0.10 2.40 1.85
C LEU A 137 0.63 2.45 3.19
N SER A 138 1.41 3.50 3.44
CA SER A 138 2.08 3.76 4.72
C SER A 138 1.37 4.81 5.55
N ALA A 139 0.31 5.41 5.03
CA ALA A 139 -0.28 6.61 5.60
C ALA A 139 -0.96 6.36 6.95
N HIS A 140 -0.87 7.39 7.77
CA HIS A 140 -1.53 7.50 9.08
C HIS A 140 -2.32 8.80 9.19
N TYR A 141 -2.88 9.26 8.06
CA TYR A 141 -3.63 10.53 7.93
C TYR A 141 -2.77 11.78 8.14
N GLN A 142 -1.47 11.72 7.89
CA GLN A 142 -0.56 12.86 8.01
C GLN A 142 -1.06 14.04 7.18
N GLY A 143 -0.96 15.25 7.75
CA GLY A 143 -1.49 16.47 7.15
C GLY A 143 -3.00 16.68 7.31
N THR A 144 -3.67 15.85 8.12
CA THR A 144 -5.08 15.99 8.47
C THR A 144 -5.27 16.06 10.00
N PRO A 145 -6.46 16.48 10.51
CA PRO A 145 -6.76 16.44 11.95
C PRO A 145 -6.79 15.02 12.55
N TYR A 146 -6.80 13.97 11.72
CA TYR A 146 -6.92 12.58 12.14
C TYR A 146 -5.57 11.90 12.39
N ASP A 147 -4.45 12.58 12.12
CA ASP A 147 -3.11 12.06 12.32
C ASP A 147 -2.87 11.71 13.81
N PRO A 148 -2.58 10.43 14.16
CA PRO A 148 -2.27 10.03 15.53
C PRO A 148 -0.98 10.65 16.07
N TYR A 149 -0.09 11.11 15.20
CA TYR A 149 1.19 11.75 15.56
C TYR A 149 1.13 13.27 15.51
N LEU A 150 -0.06 13.85 15.43
CA LEU A 150 -0.23 15.31 15.34
C LEU A 150 0.54 16.03 16.46
N PRO A 151 1.56 16.86 16.14
CA PRO A 151 2.46 17.39 17.16
C PRO A 151 1.84 18.52 17.98
N TYR A 152 0.94 19.30 17.38
CA TYR A 152 0.28 20.47 17.95
C TYR A 152 -1.11 20.69 17.34
N GLY A 153 -1.87 21.62 17.91
CA GLY A 153 -3.23 21.95 17.49
C GLY A 153 -4.30 21.16 18.24
N ASP A 154 -5.52 21.16 17.71
CA ASP A 154 -6.64 20.39 18.25
C ASP A 154 -6.44 18.90 17.98
N LYS A 155 -6.38 18.11 19.04
CA LYS A 155 -6.18 16.65 18.99
C LYS A 155 -7.45 15.84 19.23
N SER A 156 -8.61 16.48 19.24
CA SER A 156 -9.89 15.81 19.54
C SER A 156 -10.20 14.68 18.57
N MET A 157 -9.74 14.81 17.29
CA MET A 157 -9.92 13.82 16.25
C MET A 157 -8.64 13.01 15.94
N SER A 158 -7.53 13.27 16.63
CA SER A 158 -6.28 12.55 16.43
C SER A 158 -6.45 11.07 16.72
N GLY A 159 -6.14 10.22 15.75
CA GLY A 159 -6.29 8.77 15.88
C GLY A 159 -7.73 8.27 15.85
N ALA A 160 -8.70 9.09 15.42
CA ALA A 160 -10.10 8.67 15.32
C ALA A 160 -10.31 7.52 14.33
N TYR A 161 -9.47 7.43 13.30
CA TYR A 161 -9.56 6.41 12.25
C TYR A 161 -8.36 5.47 12.27
N ARG A 162 -8.60 4.23 11.85
CA ARG A 162 -7.54 3.23 11.71
C ARG A 162 -6.58 3.62 10.59
N SER A 163 -5.31 3.80 10.93
CA SER A 163 -4.26 4.10 9.96
C SER A 163 -4.13 3.03 8.88
N ILE A 164 -3.77 3.42 7.66
CA ILE A 164 -3.46 2.51 6.55
C ILE A 164 -2.17 1.77 6.89
N GLY A 165 -1.10 2.51 7.21
CA GLY A 165 0.18 1.99 7.70
C GLY A 165 0.13 1.57 9.17
N ILE A 166 -0.77 0.65 9.51
CA ILE A 166 -0.92 0.19 10.89
C ILE A 166 0.29 -0.62 11.36
N ASN A 167 0.57 -0.58 12.68
CA ASN A 167 1.74 -1.20 13.32
C ASN A 167 1.88 -2.72 13.10
N ARG A 168 0.79 -3.42 12.80
CA ARG A 168 0.75 -4.86 12.54
C ARG A 168 0.79 -5.24 11.06
N ASN A 169 1.08 -4.31 10.17
CA ASN A 169 1.44 -4.66 8.81
C ASN A 169 2.79 -5.38 8.85
N ASP A 170 2.85 -6.58 8.32
CA ASP A 170 4.06 -7.38 8.33
C ASP A 170 4.76 -7.39 6.97
N PHE A 171 4.01 -7.10 5.92
CA PHE A 171 4.48 -7.17 4.56
C PHE A 171 3.68 -6.22 3.65
N MET A 172 4.38 -5.57 2.72
CA MET A 172 3.80 -4.87 1.59
C MET A 172 4.54 -5.28 0.33
N SER A 173 3.80 -5.63 -0.71
CA SER A 173 4.33 -5.94 -2.03
C SER A 173 3.65 -5.05 -3.07
N LEU A 174 4.44 -4.57 -4.03
CA LEU A 174 3.98 -3.87 -5.22
C LEU A 174 4.61 -4.54 -6.44
N ILE A 175 3.79 -5.08 -7.33
CA ILE A 175 4.25 -5.63 -8.61
C ILE A 175 4.17 -4.52 -9.66
N GLN A 176 5.33 -4.16 -10.19
CA GLN A 176 5.46 -3.19 -11.26
C GLN A 176 5.68 -3.91 -12.60
N MET A 177 4.70 -3.79 -13.49
CA MET A 177 4.81 -4.30 -14.85
C MET A 177 5.36 -3.21 -15.77
N ARG A 178 6.44 -3.50 -16.48
CA ARG A 178 7.15 -2.60 -17.39
C ARG A 178 7.22 -3.22 -18.77
N PRO A 179 6.17 -3.02 -19.62
CA PRO A 179 6.06 -3.71 -20.91
C PRO A 179 7.27 -3.50 -21.83
N GLU A 180 7.96 -2.36 -21.73
CA GLU A 180 9.17 -2.04 -22.48
C GLU A 180 10.33 -2.99 -22.18
N GLY A 181 10.37 -3.57 -21.01
CA GLY A 181 11.41 -4.53 -20.60
C GLY A 181 11.18 -5.95 -21.08
N GLY A 182 9.98 -6.26 -21.56
CA GLY A 182 9.62 -7.60 -22.02
C GLY A 182 9.99 -8.71 -21.03
N ALA A 183 10.51 -9.82 -21.53
CA ALA A 183 10.99 -10.93 -20.70
C ALA A 183 12.32 -10.64 -20.00
N ALA A 184 13.10 -9.66 -20.47
CA ALA A 184 14.42 -9.37 -19.92
C ALA A 184 14.37 -8.69 -18.55
N PHE A 185 13.52 -7.65 -18.40
CA PHE A 185 13.42 -6.87 -17.17
C PHE A 185 12.02 -6.26 -16.96
N GLY A 186 10.99 -6.87 -17.52
CA GLY A 186 9.62 -6.33 -17.55
C GLY A 186 8.88 -6.37 -16.21
N THR A 187 9.36 -7.08 -15.20
CA THR A 187 8.65 -7.20 -13.91
C THR A 187 9.59 -6.98 -12.74
N LEU A 188 9.22 -6.03 -11.89
CA LEU A 188 9.82 -5.84 -10.57
C LEU A 188 8.79 -6.11 -9.48
N GLU A 189 9.24 -6.72 -8.40
CA GLU A 189 8.52 -6.75 -7.13
C GLU A 189 9.19 -5.79 -6.16
N TRP A 190 8.45 -4.82 -5.68
CA TRP A 190 8.87 -3.90 -4.63
C TRP A 190 8.36 -4.43 -3.29
N VAL A 191 9.24 -4.65 -2.35
CA VAL A 191 8.88 -5.21 -1.05
C VAL A 191 9.25 -4.28 0.10
N ALA A 192 8.40 -4.26 1.12
CA ALA A 192 8.66 -3.63 2.41
C ALA A 192 8.18 -4.57 3.52
N TYR A 193 8.99 -4.71 4.57
CA TYR A 193 8.67 -5.57 5.71
C TYR A 193 8.37 -4.77 6.96
N ALA A 194 7.50 -5.33 7.80
CA ALA A 194 7.05 -4.78 9.07
C ALA A 194 6.20 -3.49 8.92
N SER A 195 6.20 -2.60 9.90
CA SER A 195 5.33 -1.44 9.93
C SER A 195 5.59 -0.45 8.79
N ASN A 196 4.63 -0.31 7.90
CA ASN A 196 4.79 0.47 6.68
C ASN A 196 5.06 1.96 6.91
N ALA A 197 4.59 2.55 8.01
CA ALA A 197 4.87 3.95 8.33
C ALA A 197 6.38 4.24 8.49
N PHE A 198 7.16 3.24 8.94
CA PHE A 198 8.56 3.42 9.33
C PHE A 198 9.56 2.61 8.49
N ASN A 199 9.09 1.69 7.65
CA ASN A 199 9.97 0.88 6.81
C ASN A 199 10.25 1.56 5.46
N THR A 200 11.15 0.96 4.68
CA THR A 200 11.40 1.34 3.29
C THR A 200 10.98 0.24 2.35
N MET A 201 10.73 0.60 1.09
CA MET A 201 10.37 -0.33 0.01
C MET A 201 11.52 -0.42 -1.00
N VAL A 202 11.87 -1.62 -1.39
CA VAL A 202 12.99 -1.89 -2.33
C VAL A 202 12.58 -2.86 -3.43
N PRO A 203 13.08 -2.65 -4.67
CA PRO A 203 12.70 -3.45 -5.84
C PRO A 203 13.62 -4.65 -6.03
N PHE A 204 13.04 -5.74 -6.55
CA PHE A 204 13.75 -6.93 -6.98
C PHE A 204 13.21 -7.40 -8.33
N TYR A 205 14.07 -7.94 -9.18
CA TYR A 205 13.62 -8.72 -10.34
C TYR A 205 12.92 -9.96 -9.82
N ALA A 206 11.65 -10.14 -10.21
CA ALA A 206 10.77 -11.16 -9.62
C ALA A 206 10.99 -12.57 -10.23
N ASP A 207 11.50 -12.63 -11.45
CA ASP A 207 11.70 -13.86 -12.21
C ASP A 207 13.13 -14.46 -12.01
N VAL A 208 13.49 -14.64 -10.76
CA VAL A 208 14.75 -15.23 -10.31
C VAL A 208 14.49 -16.50 -9.48
N ASP A 209 15.48 -17.33 -9.33
CA ASP A 209 15.41 -18.61 -8.62
C ASP A 209 16.04 -18.56 -7.22
N GLU A 210 16.53 -17.41 -6.78
CA GLU A 210 17.08 -17.21 -5.45
C GLU A 210 16.58 -15.90 -4.81
N THR A 211 16.41 -15.94 -3.49
CA THR A 211 16.11 -14.73 -2.68
C THR A 211 17.36 -14.38 -1.88
N PRO A 212 17.83 -13.11 -1.87
CA PRO A 212 18.95 -12.68 -1.04
C PRO A 212 18.74 -13.03 0.44
N GLU A 213 19.78 -13.51 1.11
CA GLU A 213 19.71 -14.01 2.51
C GLU A 213 19.12 -12.97 3.48
N TYR A 214 19.45 -11.70 3.31
CA TYR A 214 18.93 -10.62 4.16
C TYR A 214 17.40 -10.50 4.16
N LEU A 215 16.74 -10.91 3.07
CA LEU A 215 15.29 -10.90 2.92
C LEU A 215 14.66 -12.26 3.23
N ALA A 216 15.44 -13.33 3.12
CA ALA A 216 14.97 -14.69 3.32
C ALA A 216 15.02 -15.10 4.81
N ASN A 217 14.47 -16.27 5.09
CA ASN A 217 14.67 -17.00 6.36
C ASN A 217 14.29 -16.21 7.62
N THR A 218 13.24 -15.41 7.59
CA THR A 218 12.69 -14.78 8.79
C THR A 218 12.25 -15.85 9.80
N THR A 219 12.81 -15.78 11.00
CA THR A 219 12.49 -16.68 12.12
C THR A 219 11.88 -15.90 13.28
N GLY A 220 11.49 -16.60 14.35
CA GLY A 220 11.05 -15.97 15.61
C GLY A 220 12.17 -15.31 16.42
N GLU A 221 13.44 -15.49 16.02
CA GLU A 221 14.59 -14.88 16.71
C GLU A 221 14.88 -13.48 16.15
N VAL A 222 14.92 -12.50 17.03
CA VAL A 222 15.24 -11.11 16.66
C VAL A 222 16.69 -10.99 16.24
N SER A 223 16.94 -10.45 15.06
CA SER A 223 18.28 -10.30 14.49
C SER A 223 18.38 -9.07 13.59
N THR A 224 19.48 -8.33 13.69
CA THR A 224 19.84 -7.27 12.73
C THR A 224 20.34 -7.81 11.39
N GLY A 225 20.59 -9.11 11.30
CA GLY A 225 20.94 -9.81 10.06
C GLY A 225 19.76 -10.13 9.14
N ASN A 226 18.54 -9.70 9.51
CA ASN A 226 17.33 -9.97 8.76
C ASN A 226 16.53 -8.68 8.54
N PHE A 227 16.03 -8.46 7.34
CA PHE A 227 15.34 -7.22 6.95
C PHE A 227 14.05 -7.00 7.74
N TYR A 228 13.26 -8.05 7.96
CA TYR A 228 12.03 -7.96 8.74
C TYR A 228 12.31 -7.46 10.17
N TRP A 229 13.22 -8.10 10.90
CA TRP A 229 13.49 -7.72 12.28
C TRP A 229 14.17 -6.36 12.41
N THR A 230 15.07 -6.02 11.48
CA THR A 230 15.66 -4.66 11.47
C THR A 230 14.58 -3.61 11.25
N SER A 231 13.64 -3.83 10.32
CA SER A 231 12.51 -2.93 10.10
C SER A 231 11.57 -2.85 11.31
N ARG A 232 11.31 -3.98 12.00
CA ARG A 232 10.52 -4.00 13.26
C ARG A 232 11.18 -3.21 14.37
N MET A 233 12.49 -3.32 14.53
CA MET A 233 13.23 -2.57 15.53
C MET A 233 13.21 -1.07 15.24
N ILE A 234 13.46 -0.66 14.00
CA ILE A 234 13.36 0.75 13.58
C ILE A 234 11.96 1.27 13.90
N ALA A 235 10.91 0.53 13.49
CA ALA A 235 9.53 0.94 13.68
C ALA A 235 9.17 1.11 15.16
N ALA A 236 9.50 0.12 16.01
CA ALA A 236 9.18 0.15 17.44
C ALA A 236 9.85 1.33 18.17
N MET A 237 11.09 1.64 17.78
CA MET A 237 11.82 2.77 18.38
C MET A 237 11.37 4.11 17.81
N ALA A 238 11.10 4.19 16.50
CA ALA A 238 10.63 5.40 15.87
C ALA A 238 9.22 5.78 16.33
N ASP A 239 8.32 4.81 16.51
CA ASP A 239 6.99 5.03 17.07
C ASP A 239 7.05 5.64 18.48
N ALA A 240 7.89 5.07 19.34
CA ALA A 240 8.09 5.55 20.71
C ALA A 240 8.74 6.95 20.79
N SER A 241 9.43 7.40 19.75
CA SER A 241 10.14 8.68 19.68
C SER A 241 9.84 9.46 18.38
N TYR A 242 8.59 9.39 17.89
CA TYR A 242 8.18 9.83 16.56
C TYR A 242 8.75 11.21 16.17
N GLY A 243 8.50 12.24 16.97
CA GLY A 243 8.93 13.61 16.67
C GLY A 243 10.45 13.82 16.57
N LYS A 244 11.27 12.89 17.12
CA LYS A 244 12.74 12.93 17.00
C LYS A 244 13.25 11.99 15.91
N SER A 245 12.55 10.89 15.67
CA SER A 245 12.96 9.83 14.74
C SER A 245 12.48 10.05 13.31
N LEU A 246 11.40 10.81 13.09
CA LEU A 246 10.75 11.00 11.79
C LEU A 246 11.75 11.39 10.70
N PHE A 247 12.59 12.41 10.94
CA PHE A 247 13.59 12.86 9.97
C PHE A 247 14.56 11.76 9.54
N HIS A 248 14.95 10.87 10.46
CA HIS A 248 15.85 9.75 10.14
C HIS A 248 15.14 8.69 9.31
N VAL A 249 13.85 8.45 9.57
CA VAL A 249 13.02 7.53 8.80
C VAL A 249 12.78 8.06 7.38
N GLU A 250 12.41 9.32 7.22
CA GLU A 250 12.23 9.95 5.92
C GLU A 250 13.50 9.90 5.08
N ARG A 251 14.65 10.23 5.67
CA ARG A 251 15.96 10.13 5.00
C ARG A 251 16.30 8.69 4.62
N TYR A 252 15.94 7.73 5.44
CA TYR A 252 16.11 6.31 5.11
C TYR A 252 15.28 5.91 3.89
N GLN A 253 14.02 6.31 3.86
CA GLN A 253 13.12 6.03 2.74
C GLN A 253 13.62 6.70 1.45
N GLU A 254 13.94 7.98 1.48
CA GLU A 254 14.48 8.74 0.34
C GLU A 254 15.78 8.11 -0.20
N ASN A 255 16.73 7.81 0.68
CA ASN A 255 18.02 7.27 0.27
C ASN A 255 17.90 5.86 -0.34
N THR A 256 17.08 5.00 0.24
CA THR A 256 16.88 3.65 -0.28
C THR A 256 16.17 3.65 -1.62
N LEU A 257 15.13 4.49 -1.79
CA LEU A 257 14.43 4.64 -3.06
C LEU A 257 15.33 5.17 -4.16
N ALA A 258 16.06 6.26 -3.90
CA ALA A 258 16.98 6.85 -4.88
C ALA A 258 18.09 5.87 -5.31
N LYS A 259 18.68 5.13 -4.36
CA LYS A 259 19.71 4.13 -4.65
C LYS A 259 19.15 2.91 -5.37
N SER A 260 17.92 2.50 -5.03
CA SER A 260 17.20 1.44 -5.72
C SER A 260 16.99 1.77 -7.19
N HIS A 261 16.46 2.95 -7.49
CA HIS A 261 16.30 3.40 -8.88
C HIS A 261 17.61 3.42 -9.65
N ALA A 262 18.69 3.92 -9.04
CA ALA A 262 20.01 3.93 -9.68
C ALA A 262 20.52 2.51 -10.02
N LEU A 263 20.36 1.56 -9.09
CA LEU A 263 20.73 0.16 -9.32
C LEU A 263 19.85 -0.47 -10.42
N ILE A 264 18.54 -0.32 -10.36
CA ILE A 264 17.63 -0.88 -11.37
C ILE A 264 17.93 -0.30 -12.75
N CYS A 265 18.09 1.01 -12.89
CA CYS A 265 18.47 1.63 -14.17
C CYS A 265 19.79 1.08 -14.73
N GLN A 266 20.79 0.85 -13.87
CA GLN A 266 22.07 0.25 -14.28
C GLN A 266 21.88 -1.17 -14.82
N TYR A 267 21.15 -2.03 -14.10
CA TYR A 267 20.95 -3.41 -14.51
C TYR A 267 19.96 -3.57 -15.65
N ASP A 268 18.94 -2.72 -15.77
CA ASP A 268 18.07 -2.66 -16.94
C ASP A 268 18.86 -2.42 -18.23
N ALA A 269 19.83 -1.48 -18.19
CA ALA A 269 20.69 -1.23 -19.34
C ALA A 269 21.55 -2.45 -19.71
N LEU A 270 22.11 -3.16 -18.71
CA LEU A 270 22.88 -4.38 -18.97
C LEU A 270 21.98 -5.50 -19.52
N LEU A 271 20.79 -5.67 -18.99
CA LEU A 271 19.82 -6.69 -19.42
C LEU A 271 19.28 -6.42 -20.82
N ALA A 272 19.12 -5.14 -21.21
CA ALA A 272 18.68 -4.79 -22.55
C ALA A 272 19.68 -5.21 -23.64
N ASP A 273 20.98 -5.15 -23.32
CA ASP A 273 22.06 -5.50 -24.24
C ASP A 273 22.37 -7.02 -24.25
N GLU A 274 22.08 -7.75 -23.18
CA GLU A 274 22.36 -9.19 -23.05
C GLU A 274 21.27 -10.02 -23.76
N LYS A 275 21.70 -11.04 -24.54
CA LYS A 275 20.80 -11.93 -25.27
C LYS A 275 20.79 -13.36 -24.73
N ASP A 276 21.77 -13.71 -23.92
CA ASP A 276 21.89 -15.03 -23.32
C ASP A 276 21.01 -15.11 -22.06
N PRO A 277 19.97 -15.98 -22.02
CA PRO A 277 19.09 -16.10 -20.88
C PRO A 277 19.78 -16.47 -19.56
N GLU A 278 20.86 -17.28 -19.61
CA GLU A 278 21.60 -17.67 -18.41
C GLU A 278 22.35 -16.46 -17.82
N LYS A 279 22.92 -15.62 -18.68
CA LYS A 279 23.59 -14.38 -18.25
C LYS A 279 22.58 -13.34 -17.79
N GLN A 280 21.41 -13.22 -18.42
CA GLN A 280 20.32 -12.37 -17.92
C GLN A 280 19.90 -12.78 -16.51
N MET A 281 19.77 -14.09 -16.25
CA MET A 281 19.44 -14.61 -14.92
C MET A 281 20.53 -14.23 -13.90
N GLU A 282 21.80 -14.37 -14.24
CA GLU A 282 22.90 -13.99 -13.32
C GLU A 282 22.95 -12.49 -13.05
N LEU A 283 22.71 -11.64 -14.06
CA LEU A 283 22.59 -10.19 -13.87
C LEU A 283 21.44 -9.82 -12.91
N LYS A 284 20.28 -10.47 -13.03
CA LYS A 284 19.14 -10.26 -12.12
C LYS A 284 19.47 -10.69 -10.69
N ARG A 285 20.11 -11.85 -10.50
CA ARG A 285 20.59 -12.30 -9.18
C ARG A 285 21.57 -11.31 -8.58
N GLU A 286 22.54 -10.84 -9.37
CA GLU A 286 23.51 -9.85 -8.93
C GLU A 286 22.82 -8.53 -8.53
N ALA A 287 21.89 -8.03 -9.34
CA ALA A 287 21.11 -6.84 -9.03
C ALA A 287 20.37 -6.99 -7.70
N ASN A 288 19.67 -8.10 -7.50
CA ASN A 288 18.94 -8.38 -6.28
C ASN A 288 19.87 -8.45 -5.05
N ARG A 289 21.05 -9.07 -5.18
CA ARG A 289 22.07 -9.06 -4.12
C ARG A 289 22.55 -7.64 -3.80
N LYS A 290 22.78 -6.79 -4.82
CA LYS A 290 23.21 -5.39 -4.63
C LYS A 290 22.14 -4.53 -3.96
N VAL A 291 20.87 -4.72 -4.30
CA VAL A 291 19.75 -4.05 -3.63
C VAL A 291 19.68 -4.49 -2.16
N ALA A 292 19.82 -5.79 -1.88
CA ALA A 292 19.81 -6.32 -0.51
C ALA A 292 20.98 -5.78 0.33
N GLU A 293 22.20 -5.75 -0.21
CA GLU A 293 23.39 -5.17 0.45
C GLU A 293 23.17 -3.67 0.75
N MET A 294 22.61 -2.94 -0.21
CA MET A 294 22.33 -1.53 -0.07
C MET A 294 21.31 -1.27 1.05
N VAL A 295 20.17 -1.97 1.04
CA VAL A 295 19.12 -1.76 2.05
C VAL A 295 19.59 -2.21 3.43
N GLN A 296 20.38 -3.27 3.55
CA GLN A 296 20.97 -3.70 4.83
C GLN A 296 21.83 -2.60 5.43
N LYS A 297 22.67 -1.96 4.62
CA LYS A 297 23.52 -0.86 5.07
C LYS A 297 22.71 0.36 5.52
N GLU A 298 21.71 0.77 4.73
CA GLU A 298 20.87 1.92 5.07
C GLU A 298 20.00 1.64 6.31
N ALA A 299 19.44 0.44 6.42
CA ALA A 299 18.65 0.02 7.58
C ALA A 299 19.48 0.01 8.87
N SER A 300 20.71 -0.55 8.83
CA SER A 300 21.61 -0.53 10.00
C SER A 300 21.97 0.89 10.43
N ALA A 301 22.30 1.77 9.47
CA ALA A 301 22.61 3.16 9.77
C ALA A 301 21.40 3.95 10.31
N THR A 302 20.18 3.58 9.92
CA THR A 302 18.96 4.17 10.45
C THR A 302 18.64 3.66 11.84
N LEU A 303 18.80 2.34 12.06
CA LEU A 303 18.65 1.73 13.37
C LEU A 303 19.53 2.41 14.43
N ASP A 304 20.79 2.66 14.11
CA ASP A 304 21.73 3.36 15.01
C ASP A 304 21.20 4.75 15.41
N LYS A 305 20.65 5.51 14.44
CA LYS A 305 20.14 6.86 14.67
C LYS A 305 18.87 6.86 15.51
N VAL A 306 17.88 6.00 15.19
CA VAL A 306 16.62 5.96 15.97
C VAL A 306 16.85 5.41 17.38
N LEU A 307 17.78 4.47 17.55
CA LEU A 307 18.18 3.99 18.87
C LEU A 307 18.85 5.11 19.67
N TYR A 308 19.73 5.90 19.06
CA TYR A 308 20.35 7.06 19.69
C TYR A 308 19.29 8.06 20.18
N GLU A 309 18.34 8.45 19.32
CA GLU A 309 17.27 9.38 19.68
C GLU A 309 16.40 8.86 20.82
N LEU A 310 16.02 7.59 20.79
CA LEU A 310 15.20 6.98 21.84
C LEU A 310 15.99 6.84 23.16
N SER A 311 17.27 6.45 23.10
CA SER A 311 18.10 6.26 24.29
C SER A 311 18.29 7.55 25.07
N ASN A 312 18.39 8.70 24.40
CA ASN A 312 18.47 10.01 25.03
C ASN A 312 17.17 10.46 25.70
N GLN A 313 16.06 9.77 25.47
CA GLN A 313 14.75 10.05 26.08
C GLN A 313 14.44 9.13 27.29
N MET A 314 15.34 8.21 27.64
CA MET A 314 15.14 7.32 28.78
C MET A 314 15.12 8.11 30.09
N LYS A 315 14.09 7.86 30.92
CA LYS A 315 13.90 8.50 32.22
C LYS A 315 13.90 7.52 33.38
N ASN A 316 14.02 6.21 33.11
CA ASN A 316 13.91 5.15 34.12
C ASN A 316 12.72 5.32 35.08
N SER A 317 11.60 5.82 34.55
CA SER A 317 10.39 6.20 35.32
C SER A 317 10.66 7.27 36.40
N TYR A 318 11.75 8.01 36.33
CA TYR A 318 12.03 9.08 37.27
C TYR A 318 11.08 10.25 37.06
N ALA A 319 10.47 10.73 38.17
CA ALA A 319 9.39 11.73 38.10
C ALA A 319 9.89 13.15 37.79
N ARG A 320 11.18 13.42 37.97
CA ARG A 320 11.81 14.72 37.68
C ARG A 320 12.87 14.53 36.60
N SER A 321 13.00 15.53 35.73
CA SER A 321 14.08 15.57 34.74
C SER A 321 15.32 16.24 35.34
N ASP A 322 16.49 15.72 35.05
CA ASP A 322 17.77 16.35 35.36
C ASP A 322 18.17 17.42 34.32
N VAL A 323 17.31 17.69 33.33
CA VAL A 323 17.49 18.66 32.26
C VAL A 323 16.46 19.75 32.35
#